data_84dbb072cd0a05e3100ee98df1035640
#
_entry.id   84dbb072cd0a05e3100ee98df1035640
#
_cell.length_a   1.000
_cell.length_b   1.000
_cell.length_c   1.000
_cell.angle_alpha   90.00
_cell.angle_beta   90.00
_cell.angle_gamma   90.00
#
_symmetry.space_group_name_H-M   'P 1'
#
loop_
_entity.id
_entity.type
_entity.pdbx_description
1 polymer ?
#
loop_
_entity_poly.entity_id
_entity_poly.type
_entity_poly.pdbx_seq_one_letter_code
_entity_poly.pdbx_strand_id
1 'polypeptide(L)'
;VADQRGPVIVDAAATSRLDAVGRWAQNLGLVAVAVAVMVVAWEGYKAIGEAWGGTWPGTSVDLPVSPDDLTMPHTWSILAALFEPVQRGSDETLAVFLLKAAAFTFVEAGLGFGIGVIVGLGLAVLMLRSPLLDRALVPWINISQTVPLIALAPIIVTWGRTTFLGDTVSVALIAAYLTFFPVAVNGLAGLKSPSTATLELMRSYAAPWSKTLIALRLPAARPYLFPAFKLAATLSVVGAIVGEISAGVRGGLGRAILDYAGRYTTGPEKLYAAVLGAALLGLFVFGMANLAEQRLVNEGEEQPR
;
A
#
# COMPACT_ATOMS: atom_id res chain seq x y z
N VAL A 1 25.49 -21.28 -58.10
CA VAL A 1 24.92 -20.01 -57.62
C VAL A 1 24.37 -20.29 -56.22
N ALA A 2 25.18 -20.02 -55.18
CA ALA A 2 24.80 -20.20 -53.80
C ALA A 2 24.03 -18.94 -53.33
N ASP A 3 22.79 -19.15 -52.86
CA ASP A 3 21.93 -18.14 -52.26
C ASP A 3 22.55 -17.69 -50.92
N GLN A 4 23.21 -16.54 -50.89
CA GLN A 4 23.70 -15.87 -49.68
C GLN A 4 22.60 -14.99 -49.07
N ARG A 5 21.59 -15.57 -48.45
CA ARG A 5 20.73 -14.86 -47.54
C ARG A 5 21.39 -14.88 -46.16
N GLY A 6 22.03 -13.79 -45.82
CA GLY A 6 22.55 -13.59 -44.46
C GLY A 6 21.43 -13.73 -43.39
N PRO A 7 21.75 -14.11 -42.15
CA PRO A 7 20.76 -14.23 -41.09
C PRO A 7 20.09 -12.88 -40.89
N VAL A 8 18.75 -12.86 -40.95
CA VAL A 8 17.94 -11.70 -40.59
C VAL A 8 18.18 -11.46 -39.10
N ILE A 9 19.00 -10.49 -38.76
CA ILE A 9 19.18 -10.02 -37.40
C ILE A 9 17.86 -9.35 -37.00
N VAL A 10 16.92 -10.14 -36.48
CA VAL A 10 15.74 -9.61 -35.84
C VAL A 10 16.25 -8.87 -34.62
N ASP A 11 15.97 -7.57 -34.57
CA ASP A 11 16.41 -6.69 -33.47
C ASP A 11 15.85 -7.20 -32.16
N ALA A 12 16.68 -7.88 -31.36
CA ALA A 12 16.29 -8.49 -30.09
C ALA A 12 15.71 -7.44 -29.11
N ALA A 13 16.07 -6.17 -29.29
CA ALA A 13 15.54 -5.07 -28.52
C ALA A 13 14.09 -4.72 -28.95
N ALA A 14 13.75 -4.90 -30.21
CA ALA A 14 12.39 -4.65 -30.70
C ALA A 14 11.42 -5.76 -30.24
N THR A 15 11.84 -7.01 -30.25
CA THR A 15 11.03 -8.14 -29.78
C THR A 15 10.80 -8.05 -28.26
N SER A 16 11.82 -7.67 -27.48
CA SER A 16 11.67 -7.51 -26.02
C SER A 16 10.71 -6.37 -25.62
N ARG A 17 10.66 -5.29 -26.41
CA ARG A 17 9.69 -4.19 -26.20
C ARG A 17 8.27 -4.60 -26.57
N LEU A 18 8.07 -5.35 -27.64
CA LEU A 18 6.76 -5.86 -28.04
C LEU A 18 6.22 -6.87 -27.01
N ASP A 19 7.07 -7.73 -26.49
CA ASP A 19 6.70 -8.67 -25.42
C ASP A 19 6.37 -7.94 -24.10
N ALA A 20 7.07 -6.86 -23.80
CA ALA A 20 6.75 -6.03 -22.62
C ALA A 20 5.39 -5.33 -22.80
N VAL A 21 5.12 -4.74 -23.94
CA VAL A 21 3.81 -4.10 -24.26
C VAL A 21 2.69 -5.14 -24.24
N GLY A 22 2.92 -6.34 -24.78
CA GLY A 22 1.96 -7.44 -24.72
C GLY A 22 1.60 -7.86 -23.29
N ARG A 23 2.59 -8.01 -22.42
CA ARG A 23 2.37 -8.31 -20.99
C ARG A 23 1.63 -7.19 -20.26
N TRP A 24 1.95 -5.93 -20.54
CA TRP A 24 1.21 -4.78 -20.00
C TRP A 24 -0.26 -4.78 -20.43
N ALA A 25 -0.53 -5.04 -21.72
CA ALA A 25 -1.89 -5.12 -22.24
C ALA A 25 -2.67 -6.28 -21.63
N GLN A 26 -2.04 -7.45 -21.45
CA GLN A 26 -2.64 -8.59 -20.76
C GLN A 26 -2.96 -8.29 -19.31
N ASN A 27 -2.04 -7.67 -18.57
CA ASN A 27 -2.27 -7.30 -17.17
C ASN A 27 -3.38 -6.27 -17.01
N LEU A 28 -3.42 -5.25 -17.90
CA LEU A 28 -4.52 -4.29 -17.93
C LEU A 28 -5.86 -4.96 -18.26
N GLY A 29 -5.87 -5.90 -19.21
CA GLY A 29 -7.05 -6.70 -19.52
C GLY A 29 -7.55 -7.51 -18.34
N LEU A 30 -6.64 -8.18 -17.60
CA LEU A 30 -7.00 -8.93 -16.41
C LEU A 30 -7.56 -8.04 -15.29
N VAL A 31 -6.98 -6.85 -15.07
CA VAL A 31 -7.51 -5.87 -14.12
C VAL A 31 -8.90 -5.38 -14.54
N ALA A 32 -9.08 -5.05 -15.83
CA ALA A 32 -10.39 -4.64 -16.34
C ALA A 32 -11.46 -5.72 -16.18
N VAL A 33 -11.11 -6.98 -16.46
CA VAL A 33 -11.99 -8.13 -16.22
C VAL A 33 -12.33 -8.30 -14.75
N ALA A 34 -11.34 -8.18 -13.86
CA ALA A 34 -11.57 -8.28 -12.42
C ALA A 34 -12.51 -7.18 -11.92
N VAL A 35 -12.31 -5.93 -12.36
CA VAL A 35 -13.20 -4.81 -12.04
C VAL A 35 -14.61 -5.05 -12.61
N ALA A 36 -14.72 -5.50 -13.86
CA ALA A 36 -16.00 -5.81 -14.47
C ALA A 36 -16.76 -6.91 -13.70
N VAL A 37 -16.05 -7.97 -13.29
CA VAL A 37 -16.64 -9.04 -12.46
C VAL A 37 -17.12 -8.49 -11.11
N MET A 38 -16.36 -7.62 -10.46
CA MET A 38 -16.78 -6.99 -9.21
C MET A 38 -18.05 -6.12 -9.39
N VAL A 39 -18.08 -5.31 -10.46
CA VAL A 39 -19.26 -4.48 -10.78
C VAL A 39 -20.48 -5.35 -11.09
N VAL A 40 -20.32 -6.40 -11.90
CA VAL A 40 -21.39 -7.34 -12.24
C VAL A 40 -21.88 -8.08 -10.99
N ALA A 41 -20.98 -8.49 -10.11
CA ALA A 41 -21.35 -9.15 -8.86
C ALA A 41 -22.12 -8.20 -7.92
N TRP A 42 -21.69 -6.93 -7.82
CA TRP A 42 -22.37 -5.91 -7.03
C TRP A 42 -23.78 -5.60 -7.56
N GLU A 43 -23.88 -5.23 -8.84
CA GLU A 43 -25.18 -4.91 -9.47
C GLU A 43 -26.09 -6.14 -9.57
N GLY A 44 -25.51 -7.32 -9.82
CA GLY A 44 -26.24 -8.59 -9.87
C GLY A 44 -26.84 -8.97 -8.51
N TYR A 45 -26.06 -8.86 -7.44
CA TYR A 45 -26.57 -9.10 -6.08
C TYR A 45 -27.70 -8.13 -5.75
N LYS A 46 -27.52 -6.84 -6.04
CA LYS A 46 -28.52 -5.80 -5.84
C LYS A 46 -29.82 -6.11 -6.60
N ALA A 47 -29.73 -6.35 -7.91
CA ALA A 47 -30.87 -6.64 -8.76
C ALA A 47 -31.65 -7.89 -8.32
N ILE A 48 -30.94 -8.97 -7.94
CA ILE A 48 -31.54 -10.20 -7.42
C ILE A 48 -32.21 -9.91 -6.07
N GLY A 49 -31.51 -9.19 -5.18
CA GLY A 49 -32.04 -8.86 -3.86
C GLY A 49 -33.31 -7.98 -3.90
N GLU A 50 -33.33 -7.00 -4.79
CA GLU A 50 -34.53 -6.18 -5.05
C GLU A 50 -35.70 -7.02 -5.61
N ALA A 51 -35.39 -7.91 -6.57
CA ALA A 51 -36.41 -8.82 -7.14
C ALA A 51 -36.99 -9.78 -6.09
N TRP A 52 -36.20 -10.13 -5.06
CA TRP A 52 -36.67 -10.98 -3.95
C TRP A 52 -37.28 -10.19 -2.78
N GLY A 53 -37.35 -8.87 -2.88
CA GLY A 53 -37.90 -8.00 -1.81
C GLY A 53 -37.03 -7.94 -0.56
N GLY A 54 -35.71 -8.16 -0.68
CA GLY A 54 -34.76 -8.09 0.43
C GLY A 54 -34.70 -9.32 1.33
N THR A 55 -35.48 -10.39 1.03
CA THR A 55 -35.54 -11.62 1.81
C THR A 55 -35.19 -12.84 0.93
N TRP A 56 -34.80 -13.95 1.56
CA TRP A 56 -34.65 -15.21 0.83
C TRP A 56 -35.98 -15.71 0.29
N PRO A 57 -36.05 -16.18 -0.97
CA PRO A 57 -37.33 -16.62 -1.58
C PRO A 57 -38.02 -17.68 -0.74
N GLY A 58 -39.31 -17.41 -0.45
CA GLY A 58 -40.16 -18.32 0.35
C GLY A 58 -39.86 -18.35 1.85
N THR A 59 -39.11 -17.40 2.36
CA THR A 59 -38.78 -17.28 3.79
C THR A 59 -38.98 -15.85 4.27
N SER A 60 -39.00 -15.63 5.60
CA SER A 60 -38.98 -14.31 6.24
C SER A 60 -37.57 -13.91 6.71
N VAL A 61 -36.54 -14.57 6.19
CA VAL A 61 -35.12 -14.30 6.55
C VAL A 61 -34.57 -13.23 5.62
N ASP A 62 -34.10 -12.12 6.19
CA ASP A 62 -33.49 -11.03 5.44
C ASP A 62 -32.18 -11.49 4.74
N LEU A 63 -31.86 -10.86 3.61
CA LEU A 63 -30.59 -11.01 2.95
C LEU A 63 -29.46 -10.45 3.84
N PRO A 64 -28.24 -11.00 3.77
CA PRO A 64 -27.10 -10.55 4.56
C PRO A 64 -26.77 -9.05 4.41
N VAL A 65 -27.03 -8.50 3.22
CA VAL A 65 -26.90 -7.08 2.91
C VAL A 65 -28.20 -6.63 2.25
N SER A 66 -28.81 -5.56 2.78
CA SER A 66 -30.00 -4.96 2.18
C SER A 66 -29.71 -4.42 0.79
N PRO A 67 -30.51 -4.75 -0.24
CA PRO A 67 -30.25 -4.33 -1.62
C PRO A 67 -30.69 -2.89 -1.91
N ASP A 68 -31.08 -2.14 -0.90
CA ASP A 68 -31.58 -0.75 -1.02
C ASP A 68 -30.44 0.22 -1.44
N ASP A 69 -30.83 1.34 -2.04
CA ASP A 69 -29.88 2.37 -2.47
C ASP A 69 -29.08 3.00 -1.31
N LEU A 70 -29.59 2.91 -0.11
CA LEU A 70 -28.92 3.41 1.07
C LEU A 70 -27.72 2.52 1.43
N THR A 71 -27.93 1.19 1.44
CA THR A 71 -26.89 0.23 1.82
C THR A 71 -26.00 -0.17 0.63
N MET A 72 -26.58 -0.27 -0.57
CA MET A 72 -25.88 -0.63 -1.80
C MET A 72 -26.22 0.36 -2.93
N PRO A 73 -25.64 1.57 -2.95
CA PRO A 73 -25.83 2.47 -4.06
C PRO A 73 -25.30 1.85 -5.35
N HIS A 74 -25.93 2.21 -6.46
CA HIS A 74 -25.47 1.74 -7.77
C HIS A 74 -24.05 2.24 -8.08
N THR A 75 -23.25 1.44 -8.77
CA THR A 75 -21.87 1.78 -9.12
C THR A 75 -21.79 3.04 -9.98
N TRP A 76 -22.76 3.26 -10.89
CA TRP A 76 -22.82 4.50 -11.67
C TRP A 76 -23.19 5.73 -10.84
N SER A 77 -24.02 5.60 -9.77
CA SER A 77 -24.34 6.73 -8.88
C SER A 77 -23.12 7.14 -8.05
N ILE A 78 -22.28 6.18 -7.62
CA ILE A 78 -21.00 6.45 -6.95
C ILE A 78 -20.09 7.26 -7.88
N LEU A 79 -20.00 6.87 -9.17
CA LEU A 79 -19.18 7.59 -10.14
C LEU A 79 -19.76 8.97 -10.48
N ALA A 80 -21.10 9.09 -10.59
CA ALA A 80 -21.78 10.37 -10.82
C ALA A 80 -21.55 11.34 -9.67
N ALA A 81 -21.57 10.86 -8.41
CA ALA A 81 -21.32 11.66 -7.22
C ALA A 81 -19.97 12.37 -7.24
N LEU A 82 -18.96 11.84 -7.95
CA LEU A 82 -17.65 12.49 -8.11
C LEU A 82 -17.76 13.86 -8.81
N PHE A 83 -18.75 14.05 -9.66
CA PHE A 83 -18.97 15.30 -10.40
C PHE A 83 -19.95 16.24 -9.69
N GLU A 84 -20.55 15.79 -8.59
CA GLU A 84 -21.42 16.63 -7.77
C GLU A 84 -20.61 17.58 -6.86
N PRO A 85 -21.19 18.70 -6.43
CA PRO A 85 -20.56 19.56 -5.45
C PRO A 85 -20.41 18.86 -4.10
N VAL A 86 -19.31 19.15 -3.39
CA VAL A 86 -19.02 18.61 -2.04
C VAL A 86 -20.17 18.86 -1.08
N GLN A 87 -20.70 20.09 -1.11
CA GLN A 87 -21.88 20.55 -0.34
C GLN A 87 -22.74 21.45 -1.22
N ARG A 88 -24.02 21.61 -0.85
CA ARG A 88 -24.91 22.54 -1.54
C ARG A 88 -24.34 23.97 -1.47
N GLY A 89 -24.13 24.58 -2.62
CA GLY A 89 -23.56 25.93 -2.74
C GLY A 89 -22.03 25.99 -2.77
N SER A 90 -21.35 24.84 -2.85
CA SER A 90 -19.90 24.77 -3.11
C SER A 90 -19.64 24.71 -4.62
N ASP A 91 -18.65 25.46 -5.11
CA ASP A 91 -18.17 25.35 -6.49
C ASP A 91 -17.20 24.18 -6.67
N GLU A 92 -16.77 23.53 -5.57
CA GLU A 92 -15.81 22.42 -5.57
C GLU A 92 -16.55 21.10 -5.78
N THR A 93 -16.13 20.32 -6.80
CA THR A 93 -16.63 18.97 -7.03
C THR A 93 -16.02 17.98 -6.06
N LEU A 94 -16.76 16.88 -5.78
CA LEU A 94 -16.28 15.82 -4.88
C LEU A 94 -14.97 15.22 -5.37
N ALA A 95 -14.77 15.04 -6.68
CA ALA A 95 -13.53 14.53 -7.24
C ALA A 95 -12.32 15.39 -6.89
N VAL A 96 -12.43 16.73 -7.04
CA VAL A 96 -11.35 17.67 -6.70
C VAL A 96 -11.06 17.65 -5.19
N PHE A 97 -12.11 17.63 -4.38
CA PHE A 97 -11.97 17.51 -2.92
C PHE A 97 -11.25 16.21 -2.52
N LEU A 98 -11.69 15.06 -3.05
CA LEU A 98 -11.06 13.77 -2.75
C LEU A 98 -9.62 13.69 -3.27
N LEU A 99 -9.29 14.32 -4.41
CA LEU A 99 -7.93 14.39 -4.90
C LEU A 99 -7.01 15.19 -3.96
N LYS A 100 -7.50 16.32 -3.43
CA LYS A 100 -6.77 17.11 -2.43
C LYS A 100 -6.59 16.31 -1.13
N ALA A 101 -7.64 15.62 -0.68
CA ALA A 101 -7.59 14.74 0.48
C ALA A 101 -6.61 13.59 0.27
N ALA A 102 -6.60 12.96 -0.93
CA ALA A 102 -5.63 11.92 -1.29
C ALA A 102 -4.19 12.44 -1.28
N ALA A 103 -3.94 13.65 -1.80
CA ALA A 103 -2.62 14.26 -1.75
C ALA A 103 -2.15 14.51 -0.31
N PHE A 104 -3.05 14.93 0.57
CA PHE A 104 -2.75 15.12 1.99
C PHE A 104 -2.39 13.79 2.67
N THR A 105 -3.24 12.76 2.53
CA THR A 105 -2.98 11.40 3.04
C THR A 105 -1.69 10.81 2.47
N PHE A 106 -1.40 11.07 1.18
CA PHE A 106 -0.17 10.61 0.52
C PHE A 106 1.10 11.17 1.18
N VAL A 107 1.08 12.46 1.56
CA VAL A 107 2.21 13.10 2.27
C VAL A 107 2.40 12.46 3.65
N GLU A 108 1.33 12.26 4.41
CA GLU A 108 1.38 11.63 5.73
C GLU A 108 1.86 10.17 5.64
N ALA A 109 1.33 9.41 4.69
CA ALA A 109 1.76 8.04 4.42
C ALA A 109 3.23 7.99 3.98
N GLY A 110 3.67 8.91 3.12
CA GLY A 110 5.06 9.00 2.66
C GLY A 110 6.05 9.30 3.80
N LEU A 111 5.71 10.24 4.68
CA LEU A 111 6.49 10.51 5.88
C LEU A 111 6.53 9.28 6.81
N GLY A 112 5.38 8.65 7.04
CA GLY A 112 5.27 7.44 7.86
C GLY A 112 6.07 6.27 7.28
N PHE A 113 6.01 6.08 5.96
CA PHE A 113 6.84 5.10 5.25
C PHE A 113 8.32 5.36 5.48
N GLY A 114 8.78 6.60 5.26
CA GLY A 114 10.18 6.96 5.45
C GLY A 114 10.67 6.71 6.87
N ILE A 115 9.91 7.15 7.88
CA ILE A 115 10.23 6.92 9.30
C ILE A 115 10.25 5.41 9.60
N GLY A 116 9.23 4.68 9.16
CA GLY A 116 9.13 3.23 9.40
C GLY A 116 10.26 2.44 8.74
N VAL A 117 10.67 2.81 7.53
CA VAL A 117 11.84 2.19 6.84
C VAL A 117 13.13 2.47 7.62
N ILE A 118 13.36 3.70 8.05
CA ILE A 118 14.58 4.06 8.83
C ILE A 118 14.61 3.28 10.15
N VAL A 119 13.51 3.27 10.88
CA VAL A 119 13.40 2.53 12.15
C VAL A 119 13.52 1.04 11.94
N GLY A 120 12.82 0.47 10.95
CA GLY A 120 12.83 -0.95 10.65
C GLY A 120 14.21 -1.45 10.22
N LEU A 121 14.87 -0.76 9.29
CA LEU A 121 16.24 -1.09 8.89
C LEU A 121 17.24 -0.89 10.03
N GLY A 122 17.10 0.18 10.82
CA GLY A 122 17.91 0.42 11.99
C GLY A 122 17.82 -0.74 12.99
N LEU A 123 16.60 -1.20 13.30
CA LEU A 123 16.38 -2.37 14.16
C LEU A 123 16.97 -3.65 13.55
N ALA A 124 16.80 -3.89 12.24
CA ALA A 124 17.38 -5.05 11.56
C ALA A 124 18.91 -5.06 11.67
N VAL A 125 19.58 -3.91 11.48
CA VAL A 125 21.04 -3.77 11.61
C VAL A 125 21.49 -3.93 13.06
N LEU A 126 20.77 -3.39 14.04
CA LEU A 126 21.04 -3.57 15.46
C LEU A 126 20.94 -5.04 15.89
N MET A 127 19.88 -5.73 15.47
CA MET A 127 19.68 -7.15 15.74
C MET A 127 20.77 -8.01 15.05
N LEU A 128 21.17 -7.67 13.83
CA LEU A 128 22.26 -8.32 13.13
C LEU A 128 23.60 -8.19 13.87
N ARG A 129 23.83 -7.03 14.51
CA ARG A 129 25.11 -6.72 15.21
C ARG A 129 25.28 -7.50 16.49
N SER A 130 24.20 -7.86 17.18
CA SER A 130 24.24 -8.50 18.49
C SER A 130 23.18 -9.61 18.61
N PRO A 131 23.61 -10.87 18.80
CA PRO A 131 22.67 -11.98 19.07
C PRO A 131 21.80 -11.78 20.32
N LEU A 132 22.28 -10.97 21.27
CA LEU A 132 21.49 -10.62 22.45
C LEU A 132 20.31 -9.72 22.06
N LEU A 133 20.57 -8.67 21.25
CA LEU A 133 19.52 -7.77 20.75
C LEU A 133 18.52 -8.50 19.84
N ASP A 134 18.99 -9.43 19.02
CA ASP A 134 18.13 -10.27 18.18
C ASP A 134 17.12 -11.03 19.04
N ARG A 135 17.60 -11.76 20.06
CA ARG A 135 16.75 -12.54 20.98
C ARG A 135 15.85 -11.66 21.86
N ALA A 136 16.32 -10.48 22.24
CA ALA A 136 15.57 -9.56 23.08
C ALA A 136 14.48 -8.80 22.30
N LEU A 137 14.78 -8.29 21.09
CA LEU A 137 13.88 -7.39 20.34
C LEU A 137 12.83 -8.12 19.50
N VAL A 138 13.15 -9.30 18.92
CA VAL A 138 12.20 -10.03 18.07
C VAL A 138 10.86 -10.33 18.75
N PRO A 139 10.81 -10.80 20.04
CA PRO A 139 9.52 -10.98 20.71
C PRO A 139 8.71 -9.68 20.82
N TRP A 140 9.36 -8.55 21.16
CA TRP A 140 8.68 -7.26 21.28
C TRP A 140 8.18 -6.72 19.95
N ILE A 141 8.97 -6.89 18.89
CA ILE A 141 8.56 -6.53 17.53
C ILE A 141 7.31 -7.33 17.12
N ASN A 142 7.26 -8.62 17.43
CA ASN A 142 6.09 -9.46 17.14
C ASN A 142 4.88 -9.06 18.01
N ILE A 143 5.09 -8.84 19.31
CA ILE A 143 4.02 -8.41 20.25
C ILE A 143 3.45 -7.05 19.83
N SER A 144 4.27 -6.13 19.31
CA SER A 144 3.77 -4.83 18.85
C SER A 144 2.64 -4.94 17.82
N GLN A 145 2.64 -5.99 17.00
CA GLN A 145 1.59 -6.21 16.00
C GLN A 145 0.26 -6.71 16.57
N THR A 146 0.25 -7.16 17.81
CA THR A 146 -0.99 -7.58 18.49
C THR A 146 -1.77 -6.40 19.09
N VAL A 147 -1.13 -5.24 19.20
CA VAL A 147 -1.77 -4.05 19.77
C VAL A 147 -2.70 -3.42 18.72
N PRO A 148 -4.00 -3.25 19.01
CA PRO A 148 -4.95 -2.65 18.07
C PRO A 148 -4.56 -1.20 17.72
N LEU A 149 -4.19 -0.95 16.49
CA LEU A 149 -3.75 0.38 16.03
C LEU A 149 -4.81 1.46 16.31
N ILE A 150 -6.08 1.12 16.11
CA ILE A 150 -7.19 2.04 16.33
C ILE A 150 -7.28 2.55 17.78
N ALA A 151 -6.78 1.77 18.73
CA ALA A 151 -6.72 2.17 20.15
C ALA A 151 -5.51 3.07 20.44
N LEU A 152 -4.39 2.88 19.72
CA LEU A 152 -3.18 3.69 19.88
C LEU A 152 -3.28 5.06 19.22
N ALA A 153 -3.97 5.15 18.08
CA ALA A 153 -4.00 6.34 17.25
C ALA A 153 -4.47 7.61 18.01
N PRO A 154 -5.57 7.62 18.78
CA PRO A 154 -5.98 8.79 19.55
C PRO A 154 -4.94 9.25 20.57
N ILE A 155 -4.23 8.31 21.19
CA ILE A 155 -3.19 8.61 22.18
C ILE A 155 -2.00 9.32 21.51
N ILE A 156 -1.51 8.77 20.40
CA ILE A 156 -0.37 9.34 19.66
C ILE A 156 -0.71 10.75 19.17
N VAL A 157 -1.92 10.97 18.63
CA VAL A 157 -2.31 12.30 18.15
C VAL A 157 -2.53 13.28 19.31
N THR A 158 -3.10 12.83 20.43
CA THR A 158 -3.24 13.70 21.61
C THR A 158 -1.86 14.17 22.09
N TRP A 159 -0.88 13.27 22.14
CA TRP A 159 0.50 13.63 22.49
C TRP A 159 1.12 14.57 21.44
N GLY A 160 0.90 14.32 20.15
CA GLY A 160 1.39 15.17 19.10
C GLY A 160 0.84 16.59 19.15
N ARG A 161 -0.43 16.76 19.53
CA ARG A 161 -1.07 18.09 19.68
C ARG A 161 -0.54 18.87 20.90
N THR A 162 -0.11 18.19 21.93
CA THR A 162 0.49 18.82 23.13
C THR A 162 1.99 19.09 22.98
N THR A 163 2.59 18.62 21.90
CA THR A 163 4.00 18.82 21.56
C THR A 163 4.16 19.64 20.27
N PHE A 164 5.38 19.83 19.84
CA PHE A 164 5.69 20.54 18.57
C PHE A 164 5.46 19.68 17.32
N LEU A 165 5.04 18.43 17.45
CA LEU A 165 4.91 17.48 16.32
C LEU A 165 3.75 17.83 15.38
N GLY A 166 2.62 18.28 15.93
CA GLY A 166 1.40 18.56 15.16
C GLY A 166 0.68 17.31 14.64
N ASP A 167 -0.45 17.52 13.98
CA ASP A 167 -1.34 16.45 13.52
C ASP A 167 -0.70 15.57 12.44
N THR A 168 -0.10 16.17 11.41
CA THR A 168 0.51 15.44 10.27
C THR A 168 1.62 14.50 10.69
N VAL A 169 2.53 14.95 11.59
CA VAL A 169 3.61 14.08 12.08
C VAL A 169 3.05 12.98 12.98
N SER A 170 2.02 13.26 13.75
CA SER A 170 1.36 12.26 14.60
C SER A 170 0.73 11.15 13.77
N VAL A 171 0.03 11.50 12.69
CA VAL A 171 -0.51 10.52 11.72
C VAL A 171 0.61 9.76 11.03
N ALA A 172 1.69 10.45 10.63
CA ALA A 172 2.87 9.79 10.06
C ALA A 172 3.52 8.78 11.04
N LEU A 173 3.55 9.05 12.35
CA LEU A 173 4.03 8.08 13.35
C LEU A 173 3.12 6.85 13.44
N ILE A 174 1.81 7.01 13.30
CA ILE A 174 0.86 5.89 13.23
C ILE A 174 1.12 5.05 11.98
N ALA A 175 1.34 5.70 10.83
CA ALA A 175 1.71 5.02 9.59
C ALA A 175 3.07 4.31 9.72
N ALA A 176 4.06 4.95 10.37
CA ALA A 176 5.37 4.35 10.64
C ALA A 176 5.27 3.11 11.52
N TYR A 177 4.34 3.09 12.48
CA TYR A 177 4.10 1.93 13.35
C TYR A 177 3.68 0.68 12.56
N LEU A 178 2.89 0.80 11.50
CA LEU A 178 2.57 -0.34 10.64
C LEU A 178 3.72 -0.69 9.69
N THR A 179 4.52 0.29 9.30
CA THR A 179 5.57 0.16 8.30
C THR A 179 6.84 -0.49 8.83
N PHE A 180 7.26 -0.17 10.09
CA PHE A 180 8.56 -0.62 10.61
C PHE A 180 8.66 -2.14 10.72
N PHE A 181 7.57 -2.83 11.05
CA PHE A 181 7.57 -4.27 11.30
C PHE A 181 8.00 -5.11 10.08
N PRO A 182 7.33 -5.02 8.91
CA PRO A 182 7.74 -5.81 7.75
C PRO A 182 9.16 -5.49 7.31
N VAL A 183 9.61 -4.24 7.48
CA VAL A 183 10.97 -3.82 7.13
C VAL A 183 11.99 -4.39 8.12
N ALA A 184 11.70 -4.39 9.42
CA ALA A 184 12.60 -4.93 10.43
C ALA A 184 12.78 -6.45 10.28
N VAL A 185 11.67 -7.19 10.13
CA VAL A 185 11.70 -8.66 10.08
C VAL A 185 12.33 -9.15 8.77
N ASN A 186 11.84 -8.66 7.63
CA ASN A 186 12.39 -9.08 6.34
C ASN A 186 13.80 -8.51 6.11
N GLY A 187 14.07 -7.29 6.60
CA GLY A 187 15.41 -6.71 6.58
C GLY A 187 16.40 -7.58 7.33
N LEU A 188 16.07 -8.02 8.55
CA LEU A 188 16.92 -8.94 9.32
C LEU A 188 17.12 -10.28 8.60
N ALA A 189 16.05 -10.88 8.06
CA ALA A 189 16.13 -12.12 7.29
C ALA A 189 17.05 -11.96 6.08
N GLY A 190 16.90 -10.87 5.34
CA GLY A 190 17.74 -10.55 4.19
C GLY A 190 19.21 -10.29 4.56
N LEU A 191 19.47 -9.56 5.63
CA LEU A 191 20.83 -9.30 6.11
C LEU A 191 21.52 -10.57 6.64
N LYS A 192 20.76 -11.59 7.05
CA LYS A 192 21.27 -12.90 7.47
C LYS A 192 21.41 -13.89 6.30
N SER A 193 20.92 -13.58 5.09
CA SER A 193 20.86 -14.51 3.94
C SER A 193 22.22 -14.96 3.36
N PRO A 194 23.35 -14.18 3.43
CA PRO A 194 24.62 -14.65 2.89
C PRO A 194 25.08 -15.96 3.51
N SER A 195 25.64 -16.86 2.66
CA SER A 195 26.16 -18.14 3.10
C SER A 195 27.35 -18.01 4.07
N THR A 196 27.55 -19.02 4.90
CA THR A 196 28.69 -19.07 5.82
C THR A 196 30.02 -18.98 5.07
N ALA A 197 30.15 -19.66 3.93
CA ALA A 197 31.33 -19.62 3.08
C ALA A 197 31.66 -18.19 2.60
N THR A 198 30.67 -17.43 2.16
CA THR A 198 30.87 -16.03 1.72
C THR A 198 31.25 -15.13 2.88
N LEU A 199 30.70 -15.38 4.07
CA LEU A 199 31.06 -14.62 5.28
C LEU A 199 32.49 -14.96 5.75
N GLU A 200 32.92 -16.21 5.64
CA GLU A 200 34.28 -16.65 5.94
C GLU A 200 35.30 -16.06 4.95
N LEU A 201 34.92 -15.96 3.67
CA LEU A 201 35.70 -15.25 2.67
C LEU A 201 35.97 -13.79 3.05
N MET A 202 34.91 -13.07 3.47
CA MET A 202 35.08 -11.68 3.94
C MET A 202 35.98 -11.59 5.18
N ARG A 203 35.94 -12.59 6.06
CA ARG A 203 36.85 -12.66 7.23
C ARG A 203 38.28 -12.94 6.82
N SER A 204 38.55 -13.81 5.83
CA SER A 204 39.91 -14.09 5.33
C SER A 204 40.56 -12.86 4.71
N TYR A 205 39.78 -11.93 4.13
CA TYR A 205 40.23 -10.61 3.69
C TYR A 205 40.32 -9.58 4.83
N ALA A 206 40.15 -9.97 6.09
CA ALA A 206 40.12 -9.08 7.24
C ALA A 206 39.14 -7.88 7.05
N ALA A 207 38.06 -8.08 6.29
CA ALA A 207 37.11 -7.02 6.01
C ALA A 207 36.38 -6.58 7.31
N PRO A 208 36.33 -5.27 7.62
CA PRO A 208 35.66 -4.77 8.78
C PRO A 208 34.13 -5.00 8.65
N TRP A 209 33.43 -5.02 9.78
CA TRP A 209 31.98 -5.29 9.82
C TRP A 209 31.17 -4.37 8.91
N SER A 210 31.50 -3.07 8.88
CA SER A 210 30.85 -2.08 8.01
C SER A 210 30.99 -2.42 6.52
N LYS A 211 32.18 -2.86 6.10
CA LYS A 211 32.43 -3.28 4.71
C LYS A 211 31.64 -4.56 4.38
N THR A 212 31.60 -5.52 5.30
CA THR A 212 30.78 -6.73 5.15
C THR A 212 29.29 -6.40 5.08
N LEU A 213 28.82 -5.43 5.86
CA LEU A 213 27.42 -4.97 5.81
C LEU A 213 27.09 -4.35 4.47
N ILE A 214 27.89 -3.38 4.02
CA ILE A 214 27.57 -2.57 2.83
C ILE A 214 27.83 -3.36 1.53
N ALA A 215 28.96 -4.08 1.44
CA ALA A 215 29.39 -4.74 0.20
C ALA A 215 28.80 -6.14 0.01
N LEU A 216 28.39 -6.83 1.08
CA LEU A 216 27.85 -8.19 1.00
C LEU A 216 26.40 -8.28 1.46
N ARG A 217 26.11 -7.88 2.72
CA ARG A 217 24.81 -8.16 3.34
C ARG A 217 23.68 -7.32 2.79
N LEU A 218 23.89 -6.02 2.55
CA LEU A 218 22.87 -5.15 1.97
C LEU A 218 22.50 -5.53 0.53
N PRO A 219 23.45 -5.80 -0.38
CA PRO A 219 23.11 -6.32 -1.71
C PRO A 219 22.40 -7.67 -1.66
N ALA A 220 22.82 -8.60 -0.80
CA ALA A 220 22.17 -9.90 -0.63
C ALA A 220 20.76 -9.79 -0.01
N ALA A 221 20.48 -8.72 0.73
CA ALA A 221 19.17 -8.48 1.33
C ALA A 221 18.13 -7.92 0.34
N ARG A 222 18.51 -7.43 -0.84
CA ARG A 222 17.60 -6.82 -1.83
C ARG A 222 16.35 -7.66 -2.11
N PRO A 223 16.44 -8.98 -2.39
CA PRO A 223 15.26 -9.80 -2.67
C PRO A 223 14.25 -9.88 -1.51
N TYR A 224 14.70 -9.62 -0.28
CA TYR A 224 13.86 -9.58 0.92
C TYR A 224 13.31 -8.18 1.19
N LEU A 225 14.11 -7.14 0.90
CA LEU A 225 13.76 -5.76 1.18
C LEU A 225 12.72 -5.21 0.21
N PHE A 226 12.78 -5.53 -1.09
CA PHE A 226 11.81 -4.99 -2.04
C PHE A 226 10.37 -5.43 -1.76
N PRO A 227 10.05 -6.73 -1.52
CA PRO A 227 8.73 -7.14 -1.08
C PRO A 227 8.31 -6.48 0.24
N ALA A 228 9.26 -6.34 1.18
CA ALA A 228 8.99 -5.65 2.46
C ALA A 228 8.63 -4.18 2.25
N PHE A 229 9.33 -3.46 1.38
CA PHE A 229 9.03 -2.06 1.06
C PHE A 229 7.68 -1.89 0.36
N LYS A 230 7.30 -2.79 -0.55
CA LYS A 230 5.97 -2.77 -1.18
C LYS A 230 4.87 -2.95 -0.15
N LEU A 231 5.02 -3.94 0.73
CA LEU A 231 4.07 -4.15 1.82
C LEU A 231 4.03 -2.94 2.77
N ALA A 232 5.17 -2.43 3.18
CA ALA A 232 5.30 -1.28 4.05
C ALA A 232 4.66 -0.01 3.44
N ALA A 233 4.86 0.23 2.14
CA ALA A 233 4.27 1.35 1.42
C ALA A 233 2.73 1.29 1.40
N THR A 234 2.16 0.10 1.21
CA THR A 234 0.70 -0.10 1.29
C THR A 234 0.19 0.08 2.72
N LEU A 235 0.90 -0.49 3.70
CA LEU A 235 0.54 -0.36 5.12
C LEU A 235 0.66 1.09 5.62
N SER A 236 1.55 1.91 5.05
CA SER A 236 1.64 3.33 5.41
C SER A 236 0.38 4.11 5.05
N VAL A 237 -0.24 3.81 3.89
CA VAL A 237 -1.52 4.42 3.50
C VAL A 237 -2.64 4.00 4.45
N VAL A 238 -2.70 2.70 4.80
CA VAL A 238 -3.68 2.19 5.78
C VAL A 238 -3.48 2.88 7.13
N GLY A 239 -2.23 2.99 7.59
CA GLY A 239 -1.89 3.64 8.86
C GLY A 239 -2.26 5.14 8.87
N ALA A 240 -2.03 5.86 7.78
CA ALA A 240 -2.41 7.26 7.65
C ALA A 240 -3.93 7.42 7.72
N ILE A 241 -4.69 6.65 6.94
CA ILE A 241 -6.17 6.69 6.94
C ILE A 241 -6.73 6.37 8.34
N VAL A 242 -6.23 5.31 9.00
CA VAL A 242 -6.65 4.96 10.37
C VAL A 242 -6.31 6.07 11.35
N GLY A 243 -5.14 6.68 11.22
CA GLY A 243 -4.72 7.82 12.03
C GLY A 243 -5.63 9.03 11.85
N GLU A 244 -5.96 9.41 10.62
CA GLU A 244 -6.86 10.51 10.28
C GLU A 244 -8.28 10.29 10.84
N ILE A 245 -8.83 9.07 10.70
CA ILE A 245 -10.15 8.69 11.23
C ILE A 245 -10.16 8.80 12.76
N SER A 246 -9.19 8.16 13.41
CA SER A 246 -9.15 8.03 14.87
C SER A 246 -8.88 9.36 15.57
N ALA A 247 -8.11 10.23 14.93
CA ALA A 247 -7.68 11.49 15.49
C ALA A 247 -8.54 12.68 15.08
N GLY A 248 -9.44 12.50 14.13
CA GLY A 248 -10.24 13.59 13.57
C GLY A 248 -9.38 14.69 12.93
N VAL A 249 -8.23 14.33 12.38
CA VAL A 249 -7.32 15.24 11.67
C VAL A 249 -8.02 15.74 10.40
N ARG A 250 -7.94 17.04 10.13
CA ARG A 250 -8.59 17.65 8.96
C ARG A 250 -7.71 17.47 7.72
N GLY A 251 -8.33 17.22 6.59
CA GLY A 251 -7.73 17.34 5.27
C GLY A 251 -7.52 16.05 4.51
N GLY A 252 -7.45 14.87 5.16
CA GLY A 252 -7.17 13.60 4.49
C GLY A 252 -8.40 12.78 4.10
N LEU A 253 -8.15 11.66 3.39
CA LEU A 253 -9.20 10.72 2.96
C LEU A 253 -9.88 10.03 4.14
N GLY A 254 -9.16 9.70 5.21
CA GLY A 254 -9.75 9.13 6.42
C GLY A 254 -10.76 10.07 7.05
N ARG A 255 -10.46 11.37 7.08
CA ARG A 255 -11.41 12.40 7.53
C ARG A 255 -12.63 12.49 6.60
N ALA A 256 -12.41 12.47 5.30
CA ALA A 256 -13.51 12.48 4.33
C ALA A 256 -14.44 11.26 4.53
N ILE A 257 -13.87 10.07 4.70
CA ILE A 257 -14.65 8.85 5.00
C ILE A 257 -15.45 9.01 6.29
N LEU A 258 -14.85 9.53 7.36
CA LEU A 258 -15.55 9.74 8.64
C LEU A 258 -16.70 10.75 8.51
N ASP A 259 -16.48 11.86 7.81
CA ASP A 259 -17.49 12.90 7.61
C ASP A 259 -18.68 12.42 6.76
N TYR A 260 -18.41 11.63 5.70
CA TYR A 260 -19.48 11.05 4.87
C TYR A 260 -20.16 9.86 5.55
N ALA A 261 -19.45 9.08 6.37
CA ALA A 261 -20.08 8.06 7.21
C ALA A 261 -21.07 8.67 8.21
N GLY A 262 -20.76 9.84 8.78
CA GLY A 262 -21.68 10.58 9.63
C GLY A 262 -22.91 11.15 8.90
N ARG A 263 -22.86 11.23 7.57
CA ARG A 263 -23.97 11.73 6.71
C ARG A 263 -24.51 10.65 5.77
N TYR A 264 -24.27 9.40 6.10
CA TYR A 264 -24.59 8.24 5.29
C TYR A 264 -26.04 8.21 4.79
N THR A 265 -27.00 8.59 5.64
CA THR A 265 -28.45 8.58 5.31
C THR A 265 -28.87 9.62 4.25
N THR A 266 -28.03 10.61 3.94
CA THR A 266 -28.34 11.69 3.02
C THR A 266 -27.56 11.66 1.71
N GLY A 267 -26.60 10.76 1.58
CA GLY A 267 -25.77 10.62 0.37
C GLY A 267 -24.76 9.50 0.54
N PRO A 268 -25.21 8.24 0.54
CA PRO A 268 -24.32 7.09 0.71
C PRO A 268 -23.26 7.03 -0.39
N GLU A 269 -23.55 7.50 -1.60
CA GLU A 269 -22.64 7.48 -2.75
C GLU A 269 -21.33 8.22 -2.47
N LYS A 270 -21.37 9.30 -1.69
CA LYS A 270 -20.18 10.10 -1.35
C LYS A 270 -19.25 9.36 -0.40
N LEU A 271 -19.79 8.52 0.50
CA LEU A 271 -19.00 7.64 1.34
C LEU A 271 -18.27 6.60 0.49
N TYR A 272 -19.00 5.92 -0.41
CA TYR A 272 -18.40 4.93 -1.30
C TYR A 272 -17.36 5.55 -2.25
N ALA A 273 -17.61 6.77 -2.75
CA ALA A 273 -16.63 7.52 -3.54
C ALA A 273 -15.34 7.83 -2.75
N ALA A 274 -15.46 8.20 -1.45
CA ALA A 274 -14.31 8.44 -0.60
C ALA A 274 -13.51 7.14 -0.32
N VAL A 275 -14.20 6.02 -0.09
CA VAL A 275 -13.57 4.69 0.06
C VAL A 275 -12.87 4.28 -1.23
N LEU A 276 -13.50 4.51 -2.40
CA LEU A 276 -12.88 4.28 -3.71
C LEU A 276 -11.62 5.13 -3.87
N GLY A 277 -11.66 6.41 -3.47
CA GLY A 277 -10.49 7.29 -3.47
C GLY A 277 -9.33 6.73 -2.63
N ALA A 278 -9.64 6.18 -1.45
CA ALA A 278 -8.64 5.54 -0.58
C ALA A 278 -8.04 4.27 -1.22
N ALA A 279 -8.88 3.44 -1.85
CA ALA A 279 -8.43 2.25 -2.57
C ALA A 279 -7.52 2.61 -3.76
N LEU A 280 -7.89 3.64 -4.53
CA LEU A 280 -7.08 4.14 -5.65
C LEU A 280 -5.74 4.71 -5.17
N LEU A 281 -5.69 5.41 -4.04
CA LEU A 281 -4.45 5.87 -3.44
C LEU A 281 -3.55 4.69 -3.05
N GLY A 282 -4.11 3.66 -2.42
CA GLY A 282 -3.36 2.44 -2.07
C GLY A 282 -2.79 1.74 -3.30
N LEU A 283 -3.59 1.59 -4.37
CA LEU A 283 -3.13 1.02 -5.65
C LEU A 283 -2.05 1.87 -6.31
N PHE A 284 -2.18 3.20 -6.26
CA PHE A 284 -1.17 4.13 -6.78
C PHE A 284 0.17 3.96 -6.06
N VAL A 285 0.15 3.95 -4.72
CA VAL A 285 1.36 3.78 -3.90
C VAL A 285 2.00 2.41 -4.12
N PHE A 286 1.20 1.34 -4.21
CA PHE A 286 1.69 0.00 -4.56
C PHE A 286 2.33 -0.01 -5.96
N GLY A 287 1.69 0.62 -6.94
CA GLY A 287 2.22 0.75 -8.30
C GLY A 287 3.56 1.49 -8.34
N MET A 288 3.67 2.60 -7.59
CA MET A 288 4.94 3.33 -7.45
C MET A 288 6.05 2.46 -6.85
N ALA A 289 5.75 1.72 -5.77
CA ALA A 289 6.72 0.83 -5.13
C ALA A 289 7.15 -0.31 -6.07
N ASN A 290 6.22 -0.86 -6.86
CA ASN A 290 6.51 -1.89 -7.85
C ASN A 290 7.38 -1.37 -9.01
N LEU A 291 7.11 -0.16 -9.49
CA LEU A 291 7.93 0.47 -10.52
C LEU A 291 9.36 0.80 -10.02
N ALA A 292 9.47 1.25 -8.77
CA ALA A 292 10.77 1.50 -8.14
C ALA A 292 11.61 0.22 -8.04
N GLU A 293 10.99 -0.91 -7.65
CA GLU A 293 11.68 -2.22 -7.63
C GLU A 293 12.18 -2.61 -9.02
N GLN A 294 11.30 -2.56 -10.04
CA GLN A 294 11.67 -2.95 -11.40
C GLN A 294 12.87 -2.16 -11.94
N ARG A 295 12.94 -0.86 -11.66
CA ARG A 295 14.08 -0.03 -12.08
C ARG A 295 15.36 -0.39 -11.35
N LEU A 296 15.29 -0.53 -10.03
CA LEU A 296 16.47 -0.80 -9.19
C LEU A 296 17.03 -2.22 -9.36
N VAL A 297 16.20 -3.19 -9.74
CA VAL A 297 16.63 -4.58 -10.02
C VAL A 297 17.28 -4.65 -11.40
N ASN A 298 16.68 -4.07 -12.44
CA ASN A 298 17.20 -4.11 -13.80
C ASN A 298 18.55 -3.40 -13.94
N GLU A 299 18.78 -2.27 -13.25
CA GLU A 299 20.08 -1.58 -13.23
C GLU A 299 21.19 -2.41 -12.58
N GLY A 300 20.84 -3.37 -11.71
CA GLY A 300 21.79 -4.28 -11.07
C GLY A 300 22.25 -5.43 -11.96
N GLU A 301 21.49 -5.80 -13.00
CA GLU A 301 21.84 -6.87 -13.95
C GLU A 301 22.61 -6.36 -15.17
N GLU A 302 22.53 -5.09 -15.51
CA GLU A 302 23.23 -4.49 -16.67
C GLU A 302 24.69 -4.11 -16.40
N GLN A 303 25.24 -4.27 -15.19
CA GLN A 303 26.68 -4.09 -14.97
C GLN A 303 27.43 -5.37 -15.35
N PRO A 304 28.12 -5.42 -16.52
CA PRO A 304 28.94 -6.57 -16.89
C PRO A 304 30.08 -6.72 -15.88
N ARG A 305 30.31 -7.96 -15.48
CA ARG A 305 31.43 -8.41 -14.64
C ARG A 305 32.79 -8.21 -15.35
#